data_9b48675e90983bd254a15005f1ebf60d
#
_entry.id   9b48675e90983bd254a15005f1ebf60d
#
_cell.length_a   1.000
_cell.length_b   1.000
_cell.length_c   1.000
_cell.angle_alpha   90.00
_cell.angle_beta   90.00
_cell.angle_gamma   90.00
#
_symmetry.space_group_name_H-M   'P 1'
#
loop_
_entity.id
_entity.type
_entity.pdbx_description
1 polymer ?
#
loop_
_entity_poly.entity_id
_entity_poly.type
_entity_poly.pdbx_seq_one_letter_code
_entity_poly.pdbx_strand_id
1 'polypeptide(L)'
;MEEEDHMLDEVLIVSGRIQNVKSVQLGMEKLQPALLKNIPTAMGEVDVLKMIQTLPGIKTVGEASSGYNVRGSAADQNLLLFNNGTIYNPNHLFGFFTAFNSDMIKDAELYKSSIPSQYGGRIASVLNITSKEANKEKFTGSAGIGLVTSKLNLEIPIIKEKTSLLLSGRTTYSDWIMKTLPNKSGYRDGKAGFYDLGTVFSHTVNERNKLNVYGYYSHDRFAFNDNEKYAYNNMNFSANWRTVFAEKLTGNFSFGYDHYDYRNDETVEEASAARLSFAINQWFGKADFLYQAGNSHAVNFGLMSQLYNVNSGTYEPVGPNSLVRYDELQKDKALESAVYIGDEWDITSRLSINAGIRYSMLNALGPRTYYTYQEGILPSMSSVADSITAGNGKVIKTYHGPEFRVSARYA
;
A
#
# COMPACT_ATOMS: atom_id res chain seq x y z
N MET A 1 11.18 56.67 11.06
CA MET A 1 10.53 55.50 10.41
C MET A 1 11.65 54.80 9.71
N GLU A 2 12.21 53.79 10.33
CA GLU A 2 13.17 52.90 9.71
C GLU A 2 12.39 51.84 8.95
N GLU A 3 12.66 51.72 7.65
CA GLU A 3 12.11 50.59 6.85
C GLU A 3 12.84 49.34 7.28
N GLU A 4 12.09 48.41 7.91
CA GLU A 4 12.55 47.02 8.09
C GLU A 4 12.49 46.30 6.73
N ASP A 5 13.64 46.07 6.15
CA ASP A 5 13.82 45.20 4.99
C ASP A 5 13.51 43.77 5.41
N HIS A 6 12.27 43.31 5.21
CA HIS A 6 11.91 41.90 5.21
C HIS A 6 12.48 41.24 3.96
N MET A 7 13.70 40.72 4.07
CA MET A 7 14.19 39.74 3.10
C MET A 7 13.27 38.53 3.11
N LEU A 8 12.44 38.42 2.08
CA LEU A 8 11.70 37.20 1.81
C LEU A 8 12.71 36.11 1.53
N ASP A 9 12.71 35.05 2.35
CA ASP A 9 13.48 33.84 2.10
C ASP A 9 13.17 33.37 0.67
N GLU A 10 14.22 33.24 -0.13
CA GLU A 10 14.16 32.78 -1.50
C GLU A 10 13.52 31.37 -1.52
N VAL A 11 12.28 31.30 -1.92
CA VAL A 11 11.60 30.02 -2.12
C VAL A 11 12.23 29.37 -3.35
N LEU A 12 13.26 28.58 -3.11
CA LEU A 12 13.89 27.74 -4.12
C LEU A 12 12.87 26.70 -4.57
N ILE A 13 12.12 27.00 -5.63
CA ILE A 13 11.32 26.00 -6.32
C ILE A 13 12.27 25.07 -7.06
N VAL A 14 12.85 24.12 -6.35
CA VAL A 14 13.64 23.05 -6.96
C VAL A 14 12.65 22.17 -7.70
N SER A 15 12.65 22.25 -9.03
CA SER A 15 11.81 21.37 -9.85
C SER A 15 12.12 19.92 -9.49
N GLY A 16 11.09 19.04 -9.42
CA GLY A 16 11.29 17.63 -9.07
C GLY A 16 12.36 16.94 -9.93
N ARG A 17 12.61 17.45 -11.15
CA ARG A 17 13.69 17.02 -12.04
C ARG A 17 15.09 17.23 -11.43
N ILE A 18 15.32 18.32 -10.70
CA ILE A 18 16.64 18.59 -10.07
C ILE A 18 16.85 17.70 -8.84
N GLN A 19 15.79 17.40 -8.07
CA GLN A 19 15.88 16.47 -6.95
C GLN A 19 16.16 15.05 -7.43
N ASN A 20 15.48 14.59 -8.50
CA ASN A 20 15.70 13.27 -9.09
C ASN A 20 17.11 13.12 -9.68
N VAL A 21 17.68 14.19 -10.23
CA VAL A 21 19.07 14.20 -10.75
C VAL A 21 20.10 14.18 -9.62
N LYS A 22 19.79 14.70 -8.44
CA LYS A 22 20.69 14.73 -7.29
C LYS A 22 20.62 13.48 -6.40
N SER A 23 19.57 12.65 -6.54
CA SER A 23 19.44 11.42 -5.77
C SER A 23 20.40 10.33 -6.25
N VAL A 24 21.05 9.63 -5.32
CA VAL A 24 21.87 8.42 -5.58
C VAL A 24 20.98 7.23 -5.96
N GLN A 25 19.72 7.27 -5.59
CA GLN A 25 18.73 6.23 -5.89
C GLN A 25 18.19 6.43 -7.31
N LEU A 26 18.87 5.82 -8.28
CA LEU A 26 18.48 5.87 -9.69
C LEU A 26 17.07 5.26 -9.87
N GLY A 27 16.17 6.04 -10.50
CA GLY A 27 14.79 5.60 -10.76
C GLY A 27 13.84 5.76 -9.58
N MET A 28 14.24 6.49 -8.54
CA MET A 28 13.32 7.00 -7.52
C MET A 28 12.64 8.26 -8.03
N GLU A 29 11.31 8.30 -7.94
CA GLU A 29 10.49 9.47 -8.25
C GLU A 29 9.77 9.92 -6.99
N LYS A 30 10.02 11.13 -6.54
CA LYS A 30 9.30 11.74 -5.42
C LYS A 30 8.15 12.59 -5.94
N LEU A 31 6.95 12.22 -5.56
CA LEU A 31 5.70 12.84 -5.97
C LEU A 31 5.16 13.68 -4.81
N GLN A 32 5.05 14.98 -5.03
CA GLN A 32 4.46 15.88 -4.05
C GLN A 32 2.98 16.16 -4.40
N PRO A 33 2.04 16.02 -3.48
CA PRO A 33 0.61 16.25 -3.75
C PRO A 33 0.29 17.67 -4.25
N ALA A 34 1.11 18.65 -3.90
CA ALA A 34 0.97 20.01 -4.42
C ALA A 34 1.07 20.08 -5.95
N LEU A 35 1.90 19.23 -6.55
CA LEU A 35 2.04 19.11 -8.01
C LEU A 35 0.87 18.38 -8.64
N LEU A 36 0.20 17.51 -7.88
CA LEU A 36 -0.94 16.73 -8.34
C LEU A 36 -2.14 17.62 -8.68
N LYS A 37 -2.32 18.76 -7.99
CA LYS A 37 -3.45 19.68 -8.22
C LYS A 37 -3.47 20.29 -9.62
N ASN A 38 -2.34 20.25 -10.32
CA ASN A 38 -2.18 20.82 -11.67
C ASN A 38 -2.43 19.78 -12.79
N ILE A 39 -2.70 18.52 -12.44
CA ILE A 39 -2.94 17.46 -13.41
C ILE A 39 -4.45 17.38 -13.68
N PRO A 40 -4.87 17.29 -14.96
CA PRO A 40 -6.27 17.07 -15.30
C PRO A 40 -6.78 15.78 -14.60
N THR A 41 -7.84 15.93 -13.84
CA THR A 41 -8.38 14.84 -13.02
C THR A 41 -9.62 14.25 -13.72
N ALA A 42 -9.67 12.93 -13.82
CA ALA A 42 -10.89 12.26 -14.19
C ALA A 42 -11.89 12.39 -13.02
N MET A 43 -13.12 12.80 -13.30
CA MET A 43 -14.20 12.93 -12.32
C MET A 43 -13.90 13.88 -11.13
N GLY A 44 -12.93 14.81 -11.30
CA GLY A 44 -12.65 15.87 -10.31
C GLY A 44 -11.81 15.44 -9.12
N GLU A 45 -11.26 14.22 -9.10
CA GLU A 45 -10.38 13.76 -8.02
C GLU A 45 -8.91 13.61 -8.46
N VAL A 46 -8.03 14.13 -7.62
CA VAL A 46 -6.58 13.99 -7.77
C VAL A 46 -6.17 12.58 -7.39
N ASP A 47 -5.47 11.90 -8.29
CA ASP A 47 -5.14 10.49 -8.17
C ASP A 47 -3.62 10.25 -8.31
N VAL A 48 -2.99 9.79 -7.21
CA VAL A 48 -1.55 9.50 -7.17
C VAL A 48 -1.17 8.37 -8.12
N LEU A 49 -2.00 7.33 -8.24
CA LEU A 49 -1.71 6.20 -9.12
C LEU A 49 -1.84 6.60 -10.61
N LYS A 50 -2.82 7.44 -10.94
CA LYS A 50 -2.94 8.00 -12.29
C LYS A 50 -1.72 8.85 -12.66
N MET A 51 -1.18 9.62 -11.71
CA MET A 51 0.08 10.34 -11.92
C MET A 51 1.25 9.39 -12.16
N ILE A 52 1.38 8.34 -11.36
CA ILE A 52 2.44 7.33 -11.53
C ILE A 52 2.37 6.71 -12.92
N GLN A 53 1.20 6.45 -13.44
CA GLN A 53 0.98 5.88 -14.78
C GLN A 53 1.47 6.79 -15.92
N THR A 54 1.67 8.09 -15.67
CA THR A 54 2.26 9.02 -16.67
C THR A 54 3.78 8.99 -16.70
N LEU A 55 4.43 8.33 -15.73
CA LEU A 55 5.89 8.30 -15.63
C LEU A 55 6.53 7.33 -16.65
N PRO A 56 7.72 7.65 -17.15
CA PRO A 56 8.43 6.77 -18.09
C PRO A 56 8.66 5.37 -17.52
N GLY A 57 8.41 4.34 -18.34
CA GLY A 57 8.60 2.92 -17.98
C GLY A 57 7.45 2.33 -17.17
N ILE A 58 6.34 3.02 -17.04
CA ILE A 58 5.12 2.54 -16.41
C ILE A 58 4.01 2.43 -17.46
N LYS A 59 3.24 1.35 -17.38
CA LYS A 59 2.06 1.13 -18.22
C LYS A 59 0.86 0.76 -17.36
N THR A 60 -0.32 1.17 -17.78
CA THR A 60 -1.59 0.76 -17.17
C THR A 60 -1.90 -0.70 -17.48
N VAL A 61 -2.61 -1.37 -16.59
CA VAL A 61 -3.10 -2.75 -16.80
C VAL A 61 -4.33 -2.77 -17.72
N GLY A 62 -5.02 -1.63 -17.86
CA GLY A 62 -6.22 -1.44 -18.68
C GLY A 62 -6.74 -0.02 -18.56
N GLU A 63 -7.70 0.36 -19.41
CA GLU A 63 -8.20 1.75 -19.49
C GLU A 63 -8.92 2.21 -18.20
N ALA A 64 -9.61 1.30 -17.52
CA ALA A 64 -10.33 1.58 -16.27
C ALA A 64 -9.64 0.92 -15.06
N SER A 65 -8.31 0.82 -15.06
CA SER A 65 -7.54 0.22 -13.97
C SER A 65 -6.55 1.22 -13.39
N SER A 66 -6.42 1.26 -12.06
CA SER A 66 -5.31 1.92 -11.39
C SER A 66 -4.13 0.99 -11.14
N GLY A 67 -4.22 -0.28 -11.54
CA GLY A 67 -3.06 -1.18 -11.60
C GLY A 67 -2.01 -0.66 -12.58
N TYR A 68 -0.74 -0.87 -12.24
CA TYR A 68 0.36 -0.45 -13.10
C TYR A 68 1.44 -1.53 -13.19
N ASN A 69 2.07 -1.57 -14.34
CA ASN A 69 3.21 -2.45 -14.63
C ASN A 69 4.45 -1.60 -14.78
N VAL A 70 5.51 -1.95 -14.06
CA VAL A 70 6.80 -1.26 -14.15
C VAL A 70 7.74 -2.09 -15.00
N ARG A 71 8.22 -1.53 -16.11
CA ARG A 71 9.20 -2.17 -17.02
C ARG A 71 8.81 -3.58 -17.47
N GLY A 72 7.53 -3.80 -17.74
CA GLY A 72 7.01 -5.08 -18.21
C GLY A 72 6.69 -6.12 -17.13
N SER A 73 6.77 -5.74 -15.85
CA SER A 73 6.37 -6.60 -14.73
C SER A 73 4.85 -6.75 -14.65
N ALA A 74 4.37 -7.71 -13.88
CA ALA A 74 2.97 -7.83 -13.53
C ALA A 74 2.59 -6.88 -12.38
N ALA A 75 1.31 -6.53 -12.27
CA ALA A 75 0.83 -5.57 -11.28
C ALA A 75 1.03 -6.04 -9.83
N ASP A 76 0.91 -7.34 -9.57
CA ASP A 76 1.12 -7.99 -8.27
C ASP A 76 2.59 -8.03 -7.82
N GLN A 77 3.52 -7.71 -8.73
CA GLN A 77 4.96 -7.61 -8.44
C GLN A 77 5.37 -6.25 -7.88
N ASN A 78 4.44 -5.31 -7.72
CA ASN A 78 4.66 -4.02 -7.10
C ASN A 78 4.29 -4.06 -5.61
N LEU A 79 5.09 -3.44 -4.76
CA LEU A 79 4.80 -3.25 -3.35
C LEU A 79 4.19 -1.85 -3.15
N LEU A 80 2.96 -1.80 -2.64
CA LEU A 80 2.29 -0.55 -2.31
C LEU A 80 2.19 -0.43 -0.80
N LEU A 81 2.80 0.61 -0.25
CA LEU A 81 2.82 0.87 1.18
C LEU A 81 2.14 2.21 1.49
N PHE A 82 1.34 2.23 2.53
CA PHE A 82 0.85 3.45 3.15
C PHE A 82 1.17 3.45 4.64
N ASN A 83 2.03 4.37 5.07
CA ASN A 83 2.59 4.41 6.43
C ASN A 83 3.13 3.05 6.92
N ASN A 84 3.90 2.36 6.08
CA ASN A 84 4.45 1.01 6.23
C ASN A 84 3.45 -0.15 6.16
N GLY A 85 2.12 0.08 6.18
CA GLY A 85 1.11 -0.95 5.93
C GLY A 85 0.98 -1.27 4.44
N THR A 86 0.70 -2.53 4.11
CA THR A 86 0.51 -2.99 2.73
C THR A 86 -0.91 -2.74 2.26
N ILE A 87 -1.08 -2.07 1.13
CA ILE A 87 -2.36 -1.95 0.43
C ILE A 87 -2.43 -3.02 -0.65
N TYR A 88 -3.27 -4.04 -0.44
CA TYR A 88 -3.42 -5.17 -1.37
C TYR A 88 -4.23 -4.79 -2.61
N ASN A 89 -5.29 -4.02 -2.44
CA ASN A 89 -6.06 -3.50 -3.54
C ASN A 89 -6.10 -1.96 -3.47
N PRO A 90 -5.32 -1.26 -4.32
CA PRO A 90 -5.27 0.19 -4.31
C PRO A 90 -6.43 0.85 -5.07
N ASN A 91 -7.46 0.09 -5.44
CA ASN A 91 -8.50 0.52 -6.36
C ASN A 91 -9.86 0.63 -5.69
N HIS A 92 -10.61 1.68 -6.04
CA HIS A 92 -12.04 1.75 -5.87
C HIS A 92 -12.74 1.63 -7.22
N LEU A 93 -13.90 0.94 -7.24
CA LEU A 93 -14.71 0.75 -8.43
C LEU A 93 -13.89 0.28 -9.64
N PHE A 94 -13.13 -0.82 -9.45
CA PHE A 94 -12.27 -1.44 -10.49
C PHE A 94 -11.20 -0.52 -11.11
N GLY A 95 -10.84 0.58 -10.43
CA GLY A 95 -9.76 1.46 -10.87
C GLY A 95 -10.19 2.81 -11.39
N PHE A 96 -11.46 3.15 -11.30
CA PHE A 96 -11.91 4.52 -11.56
C PHE A 96 -11.36 5.52 -10.54
N PHE A 97 -11.18 5.09 -9.29
CA PHE A 97 -10.59 5.88 -8.21
C PHE A 97 -9.53 5.06 -7.47
N THR A 98 -8.60 5.75 -6.80
CA THR A 98 -7.63 5.07 -5.94
C THR A 98 -8.10 5.04 -4.50
N ALA A 99 -7.60 4.05 -3.74
CA ALA A 99 -7.77 3.96 -2.30
C ALA A 99 -7.02 5.08 -1.53
N PHE A 100 -6.15 5.84 -2.21
CA PHE A 100 -5.36 6.88 -1.58
C PHE A 100 -6.05 8.24 -1.70
N ASN A 101 -6.69 8.69 -0.62
CA ASN A 101 -7.21 10.05 -0.57
C ASN A 101 -6.04 11.06 -0.60
N SER A 102 -5.92 11.81 -1.70
CA SER A 102 -4.85 12.78 -1.92
C SER A 102 -4.76 13.86 -0.83
N ASP A 103 -5.86 14.18 -0.17
CA ASP A 103 -5.88 15.17 0.91
C ASP A 103 -5.22 14.67 2.21
N MET A 104 -4.99 13.35 2.33
CA MET A 104 -4.25 12.74 3.44
C MET A 104 -2.76 12.55 3.15
N ILE A 105 -2.33 12.67 1.89
CA ILE A 105 -0.96 12.35 1.48
C ILE A 105 -0.04 13.56 1.73
N LYS A 106 1.11 13.29 2.35
CA LYS A 106 2.23 14.21 2.47
C LYS A 106 3.16 14.09 1.26
N ASP A 107 3.62 12.89 0.99
CA ASP A 107 4.47 12.55 -0.14
C ASP A 107 4.30 11.08 -0.56
N ALA A 108 4.73 10.79 -1.79
CA ALA A 108 4.79 9.45 -2.31
C ALA A 108 6.13 9.25 -3.03
N GLU A 109 6.81 8.15 -2.74
CA GLU A 109 8.10 7.78 -3.30
C GLU A 109 7.94 6.49 -4.08
N LEU A 110 8.22 6.56 -5.39
CA LEU A 110 8.19 5.41 -6.27
C LEU A 110 9.61 4.99 -6.62
N TYR A 111 9.98 3.78 -6.24
CA TYR A 111 11.25 3.15 -6.59
C TYR A 111 11.03 2.17 -7.75
N LYS A 112 11.47 2.53 -8.96
CA LYS A 112 11.41 1.71 -10.18
C LYS A 112 12.69 0.88 -10.41
N SER A 113 13.75 1.22 -9.71
CA SER A 113 15.04 0.54 -9.66
C SER A 113 15.80 1.02 -8.42
N SER A 114 16.96 0.41 -8.16
CA SER A 114 17.79 0.77 -6.98
C SER A 114 16.97 0.81 -5.68
N ILE A 115 16.07 -0.17 -5.53
CA ILE A 115 15.18 -0.27 -4.37
C ILE A 115 16.04 -0.41 -3.11
N PRO A 116 15.90 0.46 -2.09
CA PRO A 116 16.69 0.37 -0.85
C PRO A 116 16.56 -0.98 -0.15
N SER A 117 17.60 -1.41 0.58
CA SER A 117 17.64 -2.72 1.25
C SER A 117 16.56 -2.92 2.31
N GLN A 118 15.97 -1.86 2.83
CA GLN A 118 14.82 -1.91 3.76
C GLN A 118 13.53 -2.45 3.16
N TYR A 119 13.40 -2.48 1.82
CA TYR A 119 12.25 -3.02 1.12
C TYR A 119 12.55 -4.39 0.52
N GLY A 120 11.57 -5.27 0.50
CA GLY A 120 11.68 -6.63 -0.06
C GLY A 120 10.30 -7.22 -0.37
N GLY A 121 10.27 -8.52 -0.70
CA GLY A 121 9.03 -9.25 -0.96
C GLY A 121 8.37 -8.98 -2.32
N ARG A 122 8.87 -8.01 -3.11
CA ARG A 122 8.41 -7.72 -4.47
C ARG A 122 9.59 -7.38 -5.36
N ILE A 123 9.45 -7.64 -6.67
CA ILE A 123 10.58 -7.58 -7.61
C ILE A 123 10.53 -6.42 -8.60
N ALA A 124 9.38 -5.75 -8.78
CA ALA A 124 9.22 -4.74 -9.81
C ALA A 124 9.41 -3.31 -9.32
N SER A 125 8.64 -2.91 -8.31
CA SER A 125 8.72 -1.56 -7.76
C SER A 125 8.22 -1.51 -6.32
N VAL A 126 8.54 -0.40 -5.65
CA VAL A 126 7.97 -0.04 -4.36
C VAL A 126 7.39 1.36 -4.46
N LEU A 127 6.12 1.49 -4.15
CA LEU A 127 5.46 2.77 -3.92
C LEU A 127 5.24 2.94 -2.42
N ASN A 128 5.95 3.87 -1.83
CA ASN A 128 5.84 4.21 -0.42
C ASN A 128 5.12 5.55 -0.27
N ILE A 129 3.93 5.52 0.31
CA ILE A 129 3.10 6.71 0.54
C ILE A 129 3.11 7.04 2.02
N THR A 130 3.36 8.30 2.34
CA THR A 130 3.35 8.82 3.70
C THR A 130 2.19 9.80 3.87
N SER A 131 1.42 9.64 4.94
CA SER A 131 0.35 10.57 5.29
C SER A 131 0.89 11.88 5.85
N LYS A 132 0.15 12.97 5.66
CA LYS A 132 0.40 14.21 6.38
C LYS A 132 -0.08 14.09 7.83
N GLU A 133 0.47 14.93 8.69
CA GLU A 133 -0.07 15.18 10.01
C GLU A 133 -1.10 16.31 9.94
N ALA A 134 -2.06 16.28 10.85
CA ALA A 134 -2.99 17.39 10.98
C ALA A 134 -2.31 18.64 11.52
N ASN A 135 -2.90 19.78 11.24
CA ASN A 135 -2.47 21.07 11.80
C ASN A 135 -2.50 21.03 13.33
N LYS A 136 -1.40 21.38 13.97
CA LYS A 136 -1.25 21.41 15.45
C LYS A 136 -1.57 22.77 16.07
N GLU A 137 -1.73 23.80 15.24
CA GLU A 137 -1.94 25.18 15.69
C GLU A 137 -3.42 25.55 15.78
N LYS A 138 -4.17 25.24 14.74
CA LYS A 138 -5.56 25.62 14.59
C LYS A 138 -6.38 24.55 13.90
N PHE A 139 -7.66 24.52 14.22
CA PHE A 139 -8.63 23.71 13.48
C PHE A 139 -8.68 24.16 12.00
N THR A 140 -8.53 23.19 11.11
CA THR A 140 -8.67 23.39 9.66
C THR A 140 -9.45 22.24 9.08
N GLY A 141 -10.00 22.46 7.89
CA GLY A 141 -10.73 21.40 7.19
C GLY A 141 -11.01 21.78 5.77
N SER A 142 -11.38 20.78 5.00
CA SER A 142 -11.86 20.94 3.61
C SER A 142 -13.03 20.01 3.36
N ALA A 143 -14.00 20.50 2.60
CA ALA A 143 -15.11 19.69 2.11
C ALA A 143 -15.22 19.89 0.61
N GLY A 144 -15.55 18.83 -0.11
CA GLY A 144 -15.77 18.85 -1.55
C GLY A 144 -16.99 18.03 -1.93
N ILE A 145 -17.80 18.57 -2.83
CA ILE A 145 -18.94 17.86 -3.43
C ILE A 145 -18.75 17.92 -4.93
N GLY A 146 -18.54 16.77 -5.54
CA GLY A 146 -18.42 16.59 -6.98
C GLY A 146 -19.67 15.94 -7.58
N LEU A 147 -19.61 15.61 -8.87
CA LEU A 147 -20.73 14.97 -9.57
C LEU A 147 -20.97 13.53 -9.07
N VAL A 148 -19.92 12.83 -8.65
CA VAL A 148 -19.96 11.41 -8.28
C VAL A 148 -19.36 11.11 -6.91
N THR A 149 -18.59 12.04 -6.32
CA THR A 149 -17.91 11.87 -5.05
C THR A 149 -18.12 13.05 -4.14
N SER A 150 -18.14 12.78 -2.85
CA SER A 150 -18.03 13.79 -1.80
C SER A 150 -16.93 13.41 -0.84
N LYS A 151 -16.23 14.42 -0.31
CA LYS A 151 -15.16 14.25 0.65
C LYS A 151 -15.20 15.29 1.75
N LEU A 152 -14.71 14.90 2.92
CA LEU A 152 -14.57 15.75 4.10
C LEU A 152 -13.23 15.41 4.77
N ASN A 153 -12.44 16.46 5.06
CA ASN A 153 -11.20 16.33 5.81
C ASN A 153 -11.23 17.34 6.95
N LEU A 154 -10.89 16.89 8.15
CA LEU A 154 -10.83 17.69 9.36
C LEU A 154 -9.45 17.54 10.00
N GLU A 155 -8.83 18.65 10.35
CA GLU A 155 -7.56 18.69 11.06
C GLU A 155 -7.79 19.36 12.41
N ILE A 156 -7.64 18.58 13.46
CA ILE A 156 -8.06 18.94 14.83
C ILE A 156 -6.81 19.00 15.73
N PRO A 157 -6.40 20.18 16.20
CA PRO A 157 -5.39 20.29 17.26
C PRO A 157 -6.02 19.87 18.59
N ILE A 158 -5.56 18.75 19.16
CA ILE A 158 -6.02 18.28 20.49
C ILE A 158 -5.22 18.97 21.60
N ILE A 159 -3.90 19.00 21.42
CA ILE A 159 -2.99 19.76 22.29
C ILE A 159 -2.12 20.59 21.35
N LYS A 160 -2.22 21.91 21.50
CA LYS A 160 -1.49 22.85 20.64
C LYS A 160 0.00 22.49 20.57
N GLU A 161 0.56 22.56 19.37
CA GLU A 161 1.95 22.21 19.03
C GLU A 161 2.36 20.75 19.24
N LYS A 162 1.59 19.96 20.03
CA LYS A 162 1.96 18.60 20.42
C LYS A 162 1.12 17.51 19.77
N THR A 163 -0.22 17.63 19.85
CA THR A 163 -1.12 16.53 19.47
C THR A 163 -2.15 16.99 18.46
N SER A 164 -2.26 16.26 17.39
CA SER A 164 -3.27 16.54 16.36
C SER A 164 -3.92 15.25 15.85
N LEU A 165 -5.15 15.40 15.34
CA LEU A 165 -5.93 14.35 14.72
C LEU A 165 -6.41 14.82 13.36
N LEU A 166 -6.08 14.05 12.33
CA LEU A 166 -6.67 14.18 10.99
C LEU A 166 -7.74 13.12 10.86
N LEU A 167 -8.93 13.54 10.44
CA LEU A 167 -10.03 12.68 10.04
C LEU A 167 -10.37 12.97 8.58
N SER A 168 -10.53 11.92 7.80
CA SER A 168 -10.87 12.01 6.39
C SER A 168 -11.96 11.00 6.07
N GLY A 169 -12.94 11.42 5.30
CA GLY A 169 -13.96 10.55 4.75
C GLY A 169 -14.26 10.90 3.32
N ARG A 170 -14.49 9.89 2.49
CA ARG A 170 -14.87 10.02 1.10
C ARG A 170 -15.92 8.99 0.76
N THR A 171 -16.87 9.35 -0.11
CA THR A 171 -17.91 8.44 -0.60
C THR A 171 -18.30 8.76 -2.02
N THR A 172 -18.82 7.75 -2.73
CA THR A 172 -19.44 7.95 -4.03
C THR A 172 -20.95 7.74 -4.00
N TYR A 173 -21.61 8.36 -4.95
CA TYR A 173 -23.05 8.24 -5.23
C TYR A 173 -23.30 8.15 -6.75
N SER A 174 -22.62 7.18 -7.38
CA SER A 174 -22.62 7.03 -8.86
C SER A 174 -23.86 6.30 -9.41
N ASP A 175 -24.74 5.76 -8.58
CA ASP A 175 -25.93 5.00 -9.00
C ASP A 175 -26.83 5.81 -9.97
N TRP A 176 -26.89 7.14 -9.83
CA TRP A 176 -27.68 7.98 -10.72
C TRP A 176 -27.14 8.01 -12.16
N ILE A 177 -25.82 7.90 -12.33
CA ILE A 177 -25.19 7.84 -13.65
C ILE A 177 -25.62 6.57 -14.37
N MET A 178 -25.62 5.42 -13.67
CA MET A 178 -26.05 4.15 -14.21
C MET A 178 -27.48 4.24 -14.76
N LYS A 179 -28.37 4.94 -14.06
CA LYS A 179 -29.76 5.16 -14.47
C LYS A 179 -29.91 6.02 -15.74
N THR A 180 -28.89 6.78 -16.12
CA THR A 180 -28.91 7.58 -17.38
C THR A 180 -28.54 6.76 -18.60
N LEU A 181 -28.00 5.54 -18.42
CA LEU A 181 -27.63 4.65 -19.52
C LEU A 181 -28.87 4.15 -20.25
N PRO A 182 -28.76 3.86 -21.56
CA PRO A 182 -29.86 3.27 -22.32
C PRO A 182 -30.31 1.93 -21.72
N ASN A 183 -31.61 1.63 -21.78
CA ASN A 183 -32.16 0.34 -21.27
C ASN A 183 -31.50 -0.89 -21.90
N LYS A 184 -30.99 -0.77 -23.13
CA LYS A 184 -30.31 -1.87 -23.85
C LYS A 184 -28.86 -2.09 -23.39
N SER A 185 -28.31 -1.24 -22.53
CA SER A 185 -26.91 -1.35 -22.10
C SER A 185 -26.66 -2.54 -21.19
N GLY A 186 -27.70 -3.08 -20.54
CA GLY A 186 -27.54 -4.11 -19.49
C GLY A 186 -27.01 -3.60 -18.15
N TYR A 187 -26.60 -2.31 -18.08
CA TYR A 187 -25.97 -1.71 -16.89
C TYR A 187 -26.83 -0.69 -16.18
N ARG A 188 -28.05 -0.38 -16.69
CA ARG A 188 -28.91 0.67 -16.14
C ARG A 188 -29.32 0.40 -14.69
N ASP A 189 -29.53 -0.86 -14.34
CA ASP A 189 -29.92 -1.30 -13.00
C ASP A 189 -28.69 -1.62 -12.12
N GLY A 190 -27.51 -1.39 -12.66
CA GLY A 190 -26.26 -1.54 -11.95
C GLY A 190 -26.13 -0.59 -10.78
N LYS A 191 -25.37 -1.01 -9.79
CA LYS A 191 -25.04 -0.20 -8.60
C LYS A 191 -23.53 -0.18 -8.45
N ALA A 192 -22.98 0.99 -8.20
CA ALA A 192 -21.55 1.16 -7.98
C ALA A 192 -21.34 2.21 -6.89
N GLY A 193 -20.56 1.88 -5.88
CA GLY A 193 -20.28 2.83 -4.83
C GLY A 193 -19.17 2.36 -3.92
N PHE A 194 -18.46 3.33 -3.36
CA PHE A 194 -17.52 3.08 -2.28
C PHE A 194 -17.62 4.16 -1.21
N TYR A 195 -17.10 3.85 -0.06
CA TYR A 195 -16.71 4.85 0.93
C TYR A 195 -15.38 4.46 1.55
N ASP A 196 -14.61 5.45 1.93
CA ASP A 196 -13.40 5.29 2.70
C ASP A 196 -13.34 6.27 3.88
N LEU A 197 -12.66 5.80 4.93
CA LEU A 197 -12.41 6.55 6.15
C LEU A 197 -10.93 6.44 6.49
N GLY A 198 -10.30 7.55 6.78
CA GLY A 198 -8.91 7.61 7.17
C GLY A 198 -8.72 8.45 8.42
N THR A 199 -7.79 8.07 9.27
CA THR A 199 -7.42 8.84 10.46
C THR A 199 -5.91 8.83 10.66
N VAL A 200 -5.36 9.96 11.11
CA VAL A 200 -3.97 10.07 11.54
C VAL A 200 -3.92 10.80 12.87
N PHE A 201 -3.55 10.08 13.91
CA PHE A 201 -3.24 10.67 15.22
C PHE A 201 -1.74 10.90 15.30
N SER A 202 -1.33 12.12 15.62
CA SER A 202 0.08 12.50 15.76
C SER A 202 0.32 13.13 17.11
N HIS A 203 1.31 12.59 17.84
CA HIS A 203 1.69 13.09 19.17
C HIS A 203 3.20 13.27 19.27
N THR A 204 3.63 14.49 19.57
CA THR A 204 5.01 14.83 19.90
C THR A 204 5.19 14.72 21.41
N VAL A 205 5.78 13.60 21.87
CA VAL A 205 6.02 13.35 23.30
C VAL A 205 7.05 14.36 23.82
N ASN A 206 8.15 14.51 23.07
CA ASN A 206 9.21 15.50 23.30
C ASN A 206 9.99 15.68 21.97
N GLU A 207 11.04 16.50 21.97
CA GLU A 207 11.86 16.81 20.77
C GLU A 207 12.48 15.56 20.13
N ARG A 208 12.69 14.48 20.91
CA ARG A 208 13.31 13.24 20.44
C ARG A 208 12.30 12.16 20.09
N ASN A 209 11.07 12.23 20.60
CA ASN A 209 10.10 11.15 20.51
C ASN A 209 8.78 11.63 19.88
N LYS A 210 8.36 10.96 18.85
CA LYS A 210 7.12 11.21 18.14
C LYS A 210 6.39 9.92 17.83
N LEU A 211 5.09 9.90 18.10
CA LEU A 211 4.19 8.80 17.81
C LEU A 211 3.18 9.23 16.75
N ASN A 212 3.04 8.42 15.70
CA ASN A 212 1.96 8.54 14.71
C ASN A 212 1.19 7.24 14.69
N VAL A 213 -0.13 7.33 14.74
CA VAL A 213 -1.04 6.19 14.58
C VAL A 213 -1.94 6.47 13.39
N TYR A 214 -1.97 5.55 12.47
CA TYR A 214 -2.74 5.61 11.24
C TYR A 214 -3.81 4.52 11.23
N GLY A 215 -5.01 4.85 10.77
CA GLY A 215 -6.09 3.93 10.51
C GLY A 215 -6.76 4.24 9.18
N TYR A 216 -7.08 3.21 8.42
CA TYR A 216 -7.79 3.31 7.16
C TYR A 216 -8.76 2.15 7.02
N TYR A 217 -9.95 2.44 6.51
CA TYR A 217 -10.95 1.46 6.14
C TYR A 217 -11.64 1.88 4.87
N SER A 218 -11.86 0.96 3.95
CA SER A 218 -12.71 1.17 2.78
C SER A 218 -13.64 0.00 2.51
N HIS A 219 -14.78 0.32 1.93
CA HIS A 219 -15.76 -0.63 1.43
C HIS A 219 -16.18 -0.25 0.03
N ASP A 220 -16.07 -1.21 -0.88
CA ASP A 220 -16.51 -1.11 -2.26
C ASP A 220 -17.65 -2.09 -2.52
N ARG A 221 -18.63 -1.65 -3.28
CA ARG A 221 -19.69 -2.49 -3.80
C ARG A 221 -19.91 -2.19 -5.28
N PHE A 222 -20.10 -3.24 -6.02
CA PHE A 222 -20.43 -3.14 -7.44
C PHE A 222 -21.39 -4.27 -7.81
N ALA A 223 -22.39 -3.95 -8.62
CA ALA A 223 -23.33 -4.89 -9.19
C ALA A 223 -23.63 -4.50 -10.61
N PHE A 224 -23.42 -5.39 -11.56
CA PHE A 224 -23.83 -5.19 -12.95
C PHE A 224 -25.34 -5.26 -13.09
N ASN A 225 -25.96 -6.16 -12.32
CA ASN A 225 -27.38 -6.42 -12.22
C ASN A 225 -27.70 -6.98 -10.83
N ASP A 226 -28.94 -7.35 -10.57
CA ASP A 226 -29.33 -7.90 -9.27
C ASP A 226 -28.73 -9.28 -8.96
N ASN A 227 -28.22 -9.99 -9.96
CA ASN A 227 -27.75 -11.37 -9.87
C ASN A 227 -26.23 -11.50 -9.72
N GLU A 228 -25.47 -10.44 -9.99
CA GLU A 228 -24.02 -10.46 -9.94
C GLU A 228 -23.50 -9.28 -9.12
N LYS A 229 -22.99 -9.58 -7.93
CA LYS A 229 -22.61 -8.59 -6.92
C LYS A 229 -21.19 -8.82 -6.46
N TYR A 230 -20.43 -7.76 -6.45
CA TYR A 230 -19.04 -7.72 -5.97
C TYR A 230 -18.93 -6.79 -4.77
N ALA A 231 -18.16 -7.20 -3.78
CA ALA A 231 -17.78 -6.34 -2.67
C ALA A 231 -16.34 -6.63 -2.24
N TYR A 232 -15.62 -5.61 -1.81
CA TYR A 232 -14.31 -5.78 -1.20
C TYR A 232 -14.04 -4.69 -0.16
N ASN A 233 -13.22 -5.05 0.81
CA ASN A 233 -12.83 -4.19 1.89
C ASN A 233 -11.30 -4.12 1.99
N ASN A 234 -10.78 -2.94 2.34
CA ASN A 234 -9.43 -2.78 2.85
C ASN A 234 -9.49 -2.23 4.27
N MET A 235 -8.65 -2.72 5.13
CA MET A 235 -8.39 -2.17 6.45
C MET A 235 -6.90 -2.14 6.70
N ASN A 236 -6.36 -0.99 7.11
CA ASN A 236 -4.98 -0.83 7.49
C ASN A 236 -4.90 -0.10 8.81
N PHE A 237 -4.05 -0.58 9.66
CA PHE A 237 -3.69 0.05 10.91
C PHE A 237 -2.18 0.04 11.05
N SER A 238 -1.58 1.17 11.41
CA SER A 238 -0.16 1.22 11.76
C SER A 238 0.11 2.22 12.88
N ALA A 239 1.04 1.84 13.76
CA ALA A 239 1.61 2.71 14.77
C ALA A 239 3.11 2.86 14.48
N ASN A 240 3.58 4.09 14.40
CA ASN A 240 4.96 4.43 14.09
C ASN A 240 5.53 5.30 15.20
N TRP A 241 6.56 4.82 15.87
CA TRP A 241 7.28 5.56 16.88
C TRP A 241 8.66 5.91 16.36
N ARG A 242 8.89 7.20 16.16
CA ARG A 242 10.20 7.74 15.82
C ARG A 242 10.88 8.24 17.09
N THR A 243 12.15 7.84 17.28
CA THR A 243 12.97 8.28 18.39
C THR A 243 14.37 8.67 17.93
N VAL A 244 14.93 9.74 18.48
CA VAL A 244 16.31 10.18 18.28
C VAL A 244 17.11 9.73 19.51
N PHE A 245 17.86 8.65 19.35
CA PHE A 245 18.69 8.11 20.45
C PHE A 245 19.91 9.00 20.73
N ALA A 246 20.51 9.52 19.67
CA ALA A 246 21.66 10.43 19.70
C ALA A 246 21.61 11.34 18.47
N GLU A 247 22.43 12.39 18.43
CA GLU A 247 22.50 13.34 17.29
C GLU A 247 22.66 12.64 15.95
N LYS A 248 23.35 11.50 15.94
CA LYS A 248 23.66 10.73 14.73
C LYS A 248 22.83 9.45 14.57
N LEU A 249 21.96 9.11 15.51
CA LEU A 249 21.22 7.86 15.50
C LEU A 249 19.71 8.09 15.72
N THR A 250 18.94 7.80 14.69
CA THR A 250 17.47 7.83 14.73
C THR A 250 16.93 6.40 14.53
N GLY A 251 15.91 6.04 15.32
CA GLY A 251 15.16 4.79 15.17
C GLY A 251 13.72 5.07 14.81
N ASN A 252 13.14 4.18 14.03
CA ASN A 252 11.75 4.16 13.61
C ASN A 252 11.19 2.76 13.88
N PHE A 253 10.23 2.65 14.77
CA PHE A 253 9.56 1.39 15.11
C PHE A 253 8.15 1.44 14.56
N SER A 254 7.81 0.46 13.75
CA SER A 254 6.49 0.36 13.14
C SER A 254 5.87 -0.98 13.48
N PHE A 255 4.59 -0.95 13.81
CA PHE A 255 3.77 -2.14 14.02
C PHE A 255 2.41 -1.90 13.39
N GLY A 256 1.83 -2.92 12.77
CA GLY A 256 0.52 -2.75 12.15
C GLY A 256 -0.17 -4.04 11.75
N TYR A 257 -1.37 -3.84 11.23
CA TYR A 257 -2.25 -4.88 10.75
C TYR A 257 -2.90 -4.42 9.45
N ASP A 258 -2.87 -5.28 8.45
CA ASP A 258 -3.48 -5.08 7.14
C ASP A 258 -4.46 -6.20 6.86
N HIS A 259 -5.63 -5.84 6.32
CA HIS A 259 -6.66 -6.78 5.92
C HIS A 259 -7.23 -6.38 4.57
N TYR A 260 -7.44 -7.37 3.74
CA TYR A 260 -8.18 -7.27 2.50
C TYR A 260 -9.10 -8.46 2.35
N ASP A 261 -10.36 -8.24 2.02
CA ASP A 261 -11.30 -9.29 1.65
C ASP A 261 -12.06 -8.94 0.37
N TYR A 262 -12.43 -9.99 -0.34
CA TYR A 262 -13.18 -9.91 -1.58
C TYR A 262 -14.30 -10.93 -1.57
N ARG A 263 -15.45 -10.55 -2.12
CA ARG A 263 -16.62 -11.39 -2.27
C ARG A 263 -17.27 -11.14 -3.63
N ASN A 264 -17.65 -12.23 -4.29
CA ASN A 264 -18.50 -12.24 -5.48
C ASN A 264 -19.70 -13.17 -5.24
N ASP A 265 -20.90 -12.63 -5.33
CA ASP A 265 -22.16 -13.39 -5.27
C ASP A 265 -22.73 -13.48 -6.69
N GLU A 266 -22.92 -14.70 -7.19
CA GLU A 266 -23.56 -15.00 -8.46
C GLU A 266 -24.87 -15.76 -8.19
N THR A 267 -26.00 -15.18 -8.60
CA THR A 267 -27.35 -15.68 -8.29
C THR A 267 -28.24 -15.74 -9.54
N VAL A 268 -27.65 -15.96 -10.73
CA VAL A 268 -28.40 -16.02 -12.01
C VAL A 268 -29.42 -17.15 -12.01
N GLU A 269 -29.05 -18.32 -11.51
CA GLU A 269 -29.92 -19.45 -11.34
C GLU A 269 -29.90 -19.88 -9.86
N GLU A 270 -31.06 -20.08 -9.24
CA GLU A 270 -31.15 -20.44 -7.83
C GLU A 270 -30.38 -21.73 -7.51
N ALA A 271 -30.42 -22.73 -8.39
CA ALA A 271 -29.75 -24.02 -8.17
C ALA A 271 -28.22 -23.91 -8.21
N SER A 272 -27.66 -22.95 -8.95
CA SER A 272 -26.20 -22.68 -9.07
C SER A 272 -25.74 -21.46 -8.29
N ALA A 273 -26.64 -20.83 -7.54
CA ALA A 273 -26.34 -19.61 -6.80
C ALA A 273 -25.22 -19.83 -5.79
N ALA A 274 -24.13 -19.08 -5.94
CA ALA A 274 -22.89 -19.28 -5.19
C ALA A 274 -22.23 -17.98 -4.79
N ARG A 275 -21.43 -18.06 -3.75
CA ARG A 275 -20.50 -17.01 -3.31
C ARG A 275 -19.07 -17.52 -3.37
N LEU A 276 -18.22 -16.76 -4.06
CA LEU A 276 -16.78 -16.90 -3.97
C LEU A 276 -16.23 -15.79 -3.07
N SER A 277 -15.40 -16.15 -2.10
CA SER A 277 -14.75 -15.18 -1.24
C SER A 277 -13.30 -15.59 -0.95
N PHE A 278 -12.42 -14.60 -0.70
CA PHE A 278 -11.07 -14.79 -0.20
C PHE A 278 -10.65 -13.62 0.69
N ALA A 279 -9.65 -13.84 1.53
CA ALA A 279 -9.17 -12.80 2.45
C ALA A 279 -7.68 -12.94 2.73
N ILE A 280 -7.03 -11.80 2.93
CA ILE A 280 -5.63 -11.68 3.33
C ILE A 280 -5.58 -10.91 4.65
N ASN A 281 -4.92 -11.48 5.66
CA ASN A 281 -4.64 -10.83 6.92
C ASN A 281 -3.12 -10.80 7.12
N GLN A 282 -2.57 -9.67 7.48
CA GLN A 282 -1.14 -9.48 7.70
C GLN A 282 -0.89 -8.69 8.97
N TRP A 283 -0.06 -9.22 9.86
CA TRP A 283 0.56 -8.45 10.93
C TRP A 283 1.99 -8.14 10.53
N PHE A 284 2.47 -6.94 10.82
CA PHE A 284 3.86 -6.59 10.57
C PHE A 284 4.47 -5.85 11.75
N GLY A 285 5.77 -6.07 11.92
CA GLY A 285 6.62 -5.31 12.82
C GLY A 285 7.93 -4.96 12.13
N LYS A 286 8.40 -3.74 12.29
CA LYS A 286 9.61 -3.23 11.66
C LYS A 286 10.36 -2.32 12.61
N ALA A 287 11.70 -2.43 12.61
CA ALA A 287 12.60 -1.52 13.29
C ALA A 287 13.67 -1.06 12.31
N ASP A 288 13.62 0.21 11.95
CA ASP A 288 14.56 0.89 11.05
C ASP A 288 15.45 1.82 11.84
N PHE A 289 16.73 1.81 11.55
CA PHE A 289 17.71 2.72 12.14
C PHE A 289 18.46 3.46 11.05
N LEU A 290 18.66 4.77 11.27
CA LEU A 290 19.51 5.61 10.44
C LEU A 290 20.65 6.12 11.30
N TYR A 291 21.87 5.79 10.90
CA TYR A 291 23.11 6.26 11.53
C TYR A 291 23.90 7.15 10.57
N GLN A 292 24.08 8.41 10.94
CA GLN A 292 24.88 9.38 10.20
C GLN A 292 26.35 9.27 10.65
N ALA A 293 27.18 8.51 9.91
CA ALA A 293 28.58 8.32 10.19
C ALA A 293 29.43 9.44 9.51
N GLY A 294 29.45 10.60 10.14
CA GLY A 294 30.05 11.80 9.56
C GLY A 294 29.15 12.46 8.52
N ASN A 295 29.77 13.18 7.56
CA ASN A 295 29.06 13.92 6.52
C ASN A 295 28.89 13.12 5.22
N SER A 296 29.55 11.98 5.10
CA SER A 296 29.66 11.22 3.85
C SER A 296 28.95 9.89 3.86
N HIS A 297 28.50 9.41 5.02
CA HIS A 297 27.85 8.10 5.15
C HIS A 297 26.50 8.22 5.85
N ALA A 298 25.48 7.66 5.23
CA ALA A 298 24.15 7.48 5.82
C ALA A 298 23.81 5.99 5.85
N VAL A 299 24.11 5.35 6.98
CA VAL A 299 23.92 3.91 7.16
C VAL A 299 22.52 3.62 7.64
N ASN A 300 21.74 2.91 6.82
CA ASN A 300 20.42 2.39 7.14
C ASN A 300 20.53 0.91 7.49
N PHE A 301 20.01 0.50 8.64
CA PHE A 301 19.94 -0.91 9.03
C PHE A 301 18.69 -1.19 9.81
N GLY A 302 18.27 -2.45 9.83
CA GLY A 302 17.06 -2.80 10.54
C GLY A 302 16.65 -4.24 10.36
N LEU A 303 15.45 -4.49 10.87
CA LEU A 303 14.77 -5.78 10.79
C LEU A 303 13.28 -5.58 10.54
N MET A 304 12.68 -6.57 9.88
CA MET A 304 11.23 -6.64 9.72
C MET A 304 10.75 -8.07 9.88
N SER A 305 9.49 -8.21 10.30
CA SER A 305 8.79 -9.49 10.30
C SER A 305 7.33 -9.27 9.92
N GLN A 306 6.78 -10.17 9.08
CA GLN A 306 5.39 -10.12 8.61
C GLN A 306 4.78 -11.51 8.72
N LEU A 307 3.62 -11.59 9.39
CA LEU A 307 2.86 -12.83 9.53
C LEU A 307 1.61 -12.74 8.65
N TYR A 308 1.58 -13.59 7.63
CA TYR A 308 0.46 -13.73 6.71
C TYR A 308 -0.48 -14.84 7.17
N ASN A 309 -1.78 -14.59 7.03
CA ASN A 309 -2.84 -15.59 7.15
C ASN A 309 -3.84 -15.35 6.02
N VAL A 310 -3.81 -16.21 5.02
CA VAL A 310 -4.56 -16.07 3.78
C VAL A 310 -5.63 -17.15 3.71
N ASN A 311 -6.89 -16.73 3.56
CA ASN A 311 -7.95 -17.59 3.07
C ASN A 311 -7.93 -17.50 1.54
N SER A 312 -7.42 -18.55 0.89
CA SER A 312 -7.17 -18.56 -0.56
C SER A 312 -8.44 -18.74 -1.39
N GLY A 313 -9.54 -19.13 -0.79
CA GLY A 313 -10.85 -19.23 -1.42
C GLY A 313 -11.86 -20.06 -0.64
N THR A 314 -13.07 -19.53 -0.55
CA THR A 314 -14.25 -20.24 -0.04
C THR A 314 -15.32 -20.11 -1.09
N TYR A 315 -15.92 -21.25 -1.47
CA TYR A 315 -17.06 -21.34 -2.37
C TYR A 315 -18.24 -21.92 -1.62
N GLU A 316 -19.31 -21.13 -1.49
CA GLU A 316 -20.45 -21.49 -0.66
C GLU A 316 -21.80 -21.23 -1.35
N PRO A 317 -22.87 -22.01 -1.03
CA PRO A 317 -24.19 -21.79 -1.59
C PRO A 317 -24.79 -20.48 -1.13
N VAL A 318 -25.58 -19.82 -2.00
CA VAL A 318 -26.35 -18.61 -1.70
C VAL A 318 -27.84 -18.92 -1.83
N GLY A 319 -28.59 -18.78 -0.72
CA GLY A 319 -30.00 -19.06 -0.66
C GLY A 319 -30.34 -20.54 -0.41
N PRO A 320 -31.62 -20.81 -0.08
CA PRO A 320 -32.05 -22.16 0.37
C PRO A 320 -32.16 -23.18 -0.75
N ASN A 321 -32.25 -22.74 -2.01
CA ASN A 321 -32.48 -23.61 -3.18
C ASN A 321 -31.16 -23.91 -3.94
N SER A 322 -30.04 -23.38 -3.49
CA SER A 322 -28.76 -23.66 -4.10
C SER A 322 -28.33 -25.11 -3.86
N LEU A 323 -27.90 -25.76 -4.92
CA LEU A 323 -27.33 -27.11 -4.91
C LEU A 323 -25.79 -27.08 -4.86
N VAL A 324 -25.21 -25.91 -4.77
CA VAL A 324 -23.76 -25.72 -4.65
C VAL A 324 -23.28 -26.36 -3.35
N ARG A 325 -22.18 -27.11 -3.43
CA ARG A 325 -21.51 -27.66 -2.26
C ARG A 325 -20.50 -26.68 -1.72
N TYR A 326 -20.49 -26.54 -0.38
CA TYR A 326 -19.44 -25.79 0.29
C TYR A 326 -18.07 -26.41 0.00
N ASP A 327 -17.13 -25.57 -0.42
CA ASP A 327 -15.74 -25.92 -0.61
C ASP A 327 -14.85 -24.78 -0.10
N GLU A 328 -13.79 -25.11 0.63
CA GLU A 328 -12.84 -24.17 1.18
C GLU A 328 -11.42 -24.66 0.93
N LEU A 329 -10.63 -23.84 0.27
CA LEU A 329 -9.19 -24.08 0.11
C LEU A 329 -8.49 -24.01 1.47
N GLN A 330 -7.49 -24.86 1.65
CA GLN A 330 -6.67 -24.80 2.87
C GLN A 330 -6.05 -23.42 3.03
N LYS A 331 -6.14 -22.87 4.24
CA LYS A 331 -5.56 -21.56 4.56
C LYS A 331 -4.05 -21.60 4.46
N ASP A 332 -3.49 -20.57 3.87
CA ASP A 332 -2.04 -20.38 3.79
C ASP A 332 -1.56 -19.47 4.91
N LYS A 333 -0.51 -19.91 5.61
CA LYS A 333 0.13 -19.16 6.68
C LYS A 333 1.62 -19.06 6.41
N ALA A 334 2.19 -17.88 6.53
CA ALA A 334 3.62 -17.68 6.32
C ALA A 334 4.16 -16.60 7.24
N LEU A 335 5.39 -16.79 7.69
CA LEU A 335 6.18 -15.79 8.40
C LEU A 335 7.35 -15.37 7.51
N GLU A 336 7.30 -14.14 7.03
CA GLU A 336 8.43 -13.51 6.34
C GLU A 336 9.20 -12.66 7.34
N SER A 337 10.52 -12.83 7.37
CA SER A 337 11.42 -12.04 8.23
C SER A 337 12.65 -11.63 7.44
N ALA A 338 13.20 -10.46 7.74
CA ALA A 338 14.43 -10.02 7.11
C ALA A 338 15.24 -9.12 8.04
N VAL A 339 16.55 -9.15 7.83
CA VAL A 339 17.49 -8.17 8.35
C VAL A 339 18.19 -7.49 7.18
N TYR A 340 18.54 -6.23 7.32
CA TYR A 340 19.16 -5.47 6.24
C TYR A 340 20.10 -4.40 6.77
N ILE A 341 21.06 -4.07 5.93
CA ILE A 341 21.95 -2.92 6.10
C ILE A 341 22.25 -2.33 4.72
N GLY A 342 22.34 -1.03 4.66
CA GLY A 342 22.75 -0.29 3.45
C GLY A 342 23.45 0.99 3.84
N ASP A 343 24.33 1.46 2.98
CA ASP A 343 25.06 2.70 3.15
C ASP A 343 24.93 3.55 1.90
N GLU A 344 24.55 4.80 2.09
CA GLU A 344 24.63 5.83 1.09
C GLU A 344 25.93 6.63 1.36
N TRP A 345 26.91 6.43 0.48
CA TRP A 345 28.25 6.96 0.62
C TRP A 345 28.55 8.02 -0.43
N ASP A 346 28.71 9.25 0.01
CA ASP A 346 29.21 10.37 -0.80
C ASP A 346 30.75 10.35 -0.83
N ILE A 347 31.33 9.66 -1.83
CA ILE A 347 32.77 9.51 -1.99
C ILE A 347 33.43 10.85 -2.34
N THR A 348 32.79 11.59 -3.24
CA THR A 348 33.18 12.96 -3.61
C THR A 348 31.89 13.79 -3.82
N SER A 349 32.06 15.09 -4.05
CA SER A 349 30.93 15.97 -4.44
C SER A 349 30.22 15.54 -5.75
N ARG A 350 30.87 14.67 -6.55
CA ARG A 350 30.33 14.18 -7.83
C ARG A 350 29.99 12.71 -7.85
N LEU A 351 30.61 11.90 -6.99
CA LEU A 351 30.43 10.45 -6.96
C LEU A 351 29.78 10.04 -5.64
N SER A 352 28.62 9.44 -5.73
CA SER A 352 27.93 8.82 -4.61
C SER A 352 27.56 7.37 -4.97
N ILE A 353 27.63 6.48 -4.00
CA ILE A 353 27.29 5.06 -4.11
C ILE A 353 26.26 4.73 -3.04
N ASN A 354 25.23 3.98 -3.41
CA ASN A 354 24.34 3.32 -2.46
C ASN A 354 24.57 1.80 -2.59
N ALA A 355 24.97 1.16 -1.51
CA ALA A 355 25.20 -0.28 -1.45
C ALA A 355 24.50 -0.87 -0.24
N GLY A 356 23.86 -2.03 -0.41
CA GLY A 356 23.16 -2.70 0.67
C GLY A 356 23.00 -4.18 0.46
N ILE A 357 22.78 -4.86 1.57
CA ILE A 357 22.44 -6.27 1.64
C ILE A 357 21.20 -6.46 2.51
N ARG A 358 20.33 -7.32 2.06
CA ARG A 358 19.18 -7.83 2.80
C ARG A 358 19.26 -9.35 2.83
N TYR A 359 19.00 -9.95 3.98
CA TYR A 359 18.80 -11.37 4.09
C TYR A 359 17.36 -11.64 4.45
N SER A 360 16.64 -12.26 3.53
CA SER A 360 15.22 -12.56 3.67
C SER A 360 15.00 -14.03 3.96
N MET A 361 14.00 -14.34 4.79
CA MET A 361 13.57 -15.68 5.14
C MET A 361 12.06 -15.76 5.14
N LEU A 362 11.49 -16.70 4.39
CA LEU A 362 10.07 -17.02 4.36
C LEU A 362 9.84 -18.43 4.88
N ASN A 363 9.10 -18.55 5.96
CA ASN A 363 8.68 -19.82 6.55
C ASN A 363 7.20 -20.06 6.19
N ALA A 364 6.92 -21.09 5.41
CA ALA A 364 5.55 -21.60 5.25
C ALA A 364 5.15 -22.34 6.53
N LEU A 365 3.97 -21.99 7.08
CA LEU A 365 3.51 -22.46 8.38
C LEU A 365 2.22 -23.28 8.26
N GLY A 366 2.05 -24.27 9.15
CA GLY A 366 0.78 -24.94 9.39
C GLY A 366 -0.24 -24.07 10.17
N PRO A 367 -1.50 -24.50 10.25
CA PRO A 367 -1.99 -25.85 9.92
C PRO A 367 -2.19 -26.05 8.41
N ARG A 368 -1.63 -27.09 7.85
CA ARG A 368 -1.81 -27.47 6.44
C ARG A 368 -1.49 -28.93 6.23
N THR A 369 -2.28 -29.59 5.36
CA THR A 369 -1.92 -30.89 4.80
C THR A 369 -1.26 -30.68 3.45
N TYR A 370 -0.07 -31.27 3.26
CA TYR A 370 0.64 -31.25 1.99
C TYR A 370 0.97 -32.66 1.56
N TYR A 371 1.09 -32.88 0.26
CA TYR A 371 1.30 -34.18 -0.34
C TYR A 371 2.73 -34.29 -0.86
N THR A 372 3.33 -35.46 -0.67
CA THR A 372 4.51 -35.87 -1.42
C THR A 372 4.07 -36.74 -2.58
N TYR A 373 4.83 -36.71 -3.66
CA TYR A 373 4.47 -37.40 -4.89
C TYR A 373 5.52 -38.43 -5.25
N GLN A 374 5.12 -39.45 -6.02
CA GLN A 374 6.02 -40.48 -6.52
C GLN A 374 7.08 -39.82 -7.43
N GLU A 375 8.33 -40.23 -7.25
CA GLU A 375 9.44 -39.68 -8.00
C GLU A 375 9.34 -40.01 -9.50
N GLY A 376 9.58 -39.02 -10.35
CA GLY A 376 9.53 -39.16 -11.81
C GLY A 376 8.13 -39.13 -12.44
N ILE A 377 7.06 -38.93 -11.65
CA ILE A 377 5.68 -38.82 -12.12
C ILE A 377 5.17 -37.41 -11.85
N LEU A 378 4.40 -36.83 -12.80
CA LEU A 378 3.79 -35.51 -12.63
C LEU A 378 2.87 -35.53 -11.39
N PRO A 379 2.94 -34.46 -10.55
CA PRO A 379 2.05 -34.34 -9.38
C PRO A 379 0.57 -34.38 -9.76
N SER A 380 -0.14 -35.35 -9.24
CA SER A 380 -1.59 -35.54 -9.37
C SER A 380 -2.11 -36.28 -8.15
N MET A 381 -3.43 -36.32 -7.95
CA MET A 381 -4.01 -37.10 -6.83
C MET A 381 -3.70 -38.60 -6.94
N SER A 382 -3.50 -39.12 -8.14
CA SER A 382 -3.13 -40.52 -8.37
C SER A 382 -1.65 -40.83 -8.14
N SER A 383 -0.79 -39.82 -8.11
CA SER A 383 0.66 -39.98 -7.86
C SER A 383 1.06 -39.58 -6.43
N VAL A 384 0.10 -39.33 -5.54
CA VAL A 384 0.36 -39.06 -4.12
C VAL A 384 1.05 -40.26 -3.49
N ALA A 385 2.23 -40.04 -2.92
CA ALA A 385 2.99 -41.07 -2.19
C ALA A 385 2.69 -41.02 -0.68
N ASP A 386 2.57 -39.81 -0.11
CA ASP A 386 2.27 -39.63 1.31
C ASP A 386 1.55 -38.30 1.55
N SER A 387 0.84 -38.21 2.68
CA SER A 387 0.09 -37.06 3.14
C SER A 387 0.56 -36.65 4.53
N ILE A 388 1.15 -35.47 4.63
CA ILE A 388 1.76 -34.96 5.86
C ILE A 388 0.94 -33.76 6.36
N THR A 389 0.42 -33.86 7.59
CA THR A 389 -0.30 -32.76 8.23
C THR A 389 0.59 -32.03 9.23
N ALA A 390 0.85 -30.75 8.98
CA ALA A 390 1.56 -29.87 9.89
C ALA A 390 0.56 -29.19 10.85
N GLY A 391 0.85 -29.18 12.14
CA GLY A 391 0.07 -28.49 13.16
C GLY A 391 0.24 -26.97 13.09
N ASN A 392 -0.62 -26.23 13.81
CA ASN A 392 -0.62 -24.77 13.82
C ASN A 392 0.76 -24.18 14.20
N GLY A 393 1.27 -23.25 13.39
CA GLY A 393 2.55 -22.58 13.59
C GLY A 393 3.80 -23.45 13.33
N LYS A 394 3.63 -24.73 12.97
CA LYS A 394 4.77 -25.60 12.62
C LYS A 394 5.33 -25.17 11.26
N VAL A 395 6.65 -25.02 11.18
CA VAL A 395 7.34 -24.73 9.91
C VAL A 395 7.26 -25.94 9.00
N ILE A 396 6.75 -25.76 7.80
CA ILE A 396 6.64 -26.76 6.74
C ILE A 396 7.86 -26.70 5.83
N LYS A 397 8.19 -25.47 5.38
CA LYS A 397 9.30 -25.21 4.49
C LYS A 397 9.84 -23.81 4.71
N THR A 398 11.15 -23.67 4.62
CA THR A 398 11.84 -22.38 4.71
C THR A 398 12.50 -22.08 3.36
N TYR A 399 12.30 -20.85 2.89
CA TYR A 399 13.00 -20.25 1.77
C TYR A 399 13.80 -19.07 2.31
N HIS A 400 15.05 -18.94 1.95
CA HIS A 400 15.89 -17.85 2.44
C HIS A 400 17.03 -17.55 1.47
N GLY A 401 17.56 -16.33 1.55
CA GLY A 401 18.71 -15.94 0.74
C GLY A 401 19.10 -14.48 0.92
N PRO A 402 20.32 -14.12 0.48
CA PRO A 402 20.79 -12.75 0.43
C PRO A 402 20.28 -12.03 -0.83
N GLU A 403 20.01 -10.74 -0.69
CA GLU A 403 19.65 -9.82 -1.76
C GLU A 403 20.68 -8.68 -1.76
N PHE A 404 21.46 -8.55 -2.82
CA PHE A 404 22.46 -7.49 -2.97
C PHE A 404 21.89 -6.36 -3.83
N ARG A 405 22.17 -5.12 -3.42
CA ARG A 405 21.71 -3.91 -4.11
C ARG A 405 22.83 -2.91 -4.17
N VAL A 406 23.12 -2.43 -5.37
CA VAL A 406 24.14 -1.42 -5.61
C VAL A 406 23.65 -0.43 -6.65
N SER A 407 23.86 0.84 -6.40
CA SER A 407 23.69 1.91 -7.37
C SER A 407 24.78 2.96 -7.18
N ALA A 408 25.14 3.64 -8.26
CA ALA A 408 26.12 4.71 -8.24
C ALA A 408 25.61 5.87 -9.07
N ARG A 409 25.91 7.07 -8.62
CA ARG A 409 25.67 8.32 -9.34
C ARG A 409 26.99 9.06 -9.53
N TYR A 410 27.24 9.48 -10.76
CA TYR A 410 28.31 10.40 -11.10
C TYR A 410 27.70 11.63 -11.78
N ALA A 411 27.96 12.85 -11.25
CA ALA A 411 27.41 14.13 -11.71
C ALA A 411 28.48 15.08 -12.19
#